data_e983c18de28820e0c455e178b8d8eb3c
#
_entry.id   e983c18de28820e0c455e178b8d8eb3c
#
_cell.length_a   1.000
_cell.length_b   1.000
_cell.length_c   1.000
_cell.angle_alpha   90.00
_cell.angle_beta   90.00
_cell.angle_gamma   90.00
#
_symmetry.space_group_name_H-M   'P 1'
#
loop_
_entity.id
_entity.type
_entity.pdbx_description
1 polymer ?
#
loop_
_entity_poly.entity_id
_entity_poly.type
_entity_poly.pdbx_seq_one_letter_code
_entity_poly.pdbx_strand_id
1 'polypeptide(L)'
;MRQCSTIAILVSVLTMGGLMAADVSGQSAPKSEDAKKFIGSWRLVETTSDGKIRPERGAKPTGMITYHESGWMAAQIQPDRPQIQMLGSEPSGDEAKAALFGYTAYFGTYTLDEKAKIVTHHRKGSVSPGWDVRPDFQRAYVFDGHDRVILRPVGNKNELIWERLK
;
A
#
# COMPACT_ATOMS: atom_id res chain seq x y z
N MET A 1 -31.66 -75.48 38.48
CA MET A 1 -30.91 -74.85 37.39
C MET A 1 -30.71 -73.38 37.76
N ARG A 2 -29.56 -73.07 38.25
CA ARG A 2 -29.22 -71.67 38.63
C ARG A 2 -28.11 -71.19 37.73
N GLN A 3 -28.39 -70.16 36.92
CA GLN A 3 -27.41 -69.51 36.09
C GLN A 3 -26.62 -68.47 36.93
N CYS A 4 -25.32 -68.63 36.92
CA CYS A 4 -24.38 -67.67 37.50
C CYS A 4 -24.03 -66.63 36.45
N SER A 5 -24.42 -65.35 36.64
CA SER A 5 -24.02 -64.23 35.78
C SER A 5 -22.76 -63.62 36.34
N THR A 6 -21.72 -63.68 35.56
CA THR A 6 -20.42 -63.02 35.84
C THR A 6 -20.49 -61.57 35.37
N ILE A 7 -20.36 -60.62 36.29
CA ILE A 7 -20.28 -59.16 35.97
C ILE A 7 -18.82 -58.84 35.69
N ALA A 8 -18.54 -58.44 34.46
CA ALA A 8 -17.25 -57.86 34.07
C ALA A 8 -17.25 -56.40 34.37
N ILE A 9 -16.34 -55.96 35.25
CA ILE A 9 -16.11 -54.54 35.55
C ILE A 9 -15.13 -54.01 34.52
N LEU A 10 -15.61 -53.10 33.64
CA LEU A 10 -14.77 -52.35 32.70
C LEU A 10 -14.19 -51.14 33.43
N VAL A 11 -12.86 -51.15 33.64
CA VAL A 11 -12.13 -49.99 34.16
C VAL A 11 -11.77 -49.08 32.98
N SER A 12 -12.50 -47.96 32.85
CA SER A 12 -12.17 -46.92 31.86
C SER A 12 -11.04 -46.05 32.39
N VAL A 13 -9.86 -46.18 31.78
CA VAL A 13 -8.73 -45.25 32.01
C VAL A 13 -8.98 -43.98 31.21
N LEU A 14 -9.32 -42.91 31.90
CA LEU A 14 -9.47 -41.59 31.33
C LEU A 14 -8.07 -40.96 31.17
N THR A 15 -7.50 -41.00 29.95
CA THR A 15 -6.27 -40.26 29.63
C THR A 15 -6.63 -38.81 29.43
N MET A 16 -6.28 -37.98 30.40
CA MET A 16 -6.28 -36.51 30.26
C MET A 16 -5.19 -36.12 29.28
N GLY A 17 -5.53 -35.96 28.00
CA GLY A 17 -4.70 -35.33 27.00
C GLY A 17 -4.65 -33.83 27.27
N GLY A 18 -3.55 -33.36 27.86
CA GLY A 18 -3.28 -31.93 27.99
C GLY A 18 -3.15 -31.27 26.58
N LEU A 19 -4.13 -30.42 26.26
CA LEU A 19 -4.02 -29.52 25.09
C LEU A 19 -2.93 -28.51 25.42
N MET A 20 -1.73 -28.73 24.88
CA MET A 20 -0.70 -27.69 24.81
C MET A 20 -1.22 -26.61 23.84
N ALA A 21 -1.77 -25.51 24.38
CA ALA A 21 -2.01 -24.33 23.63
C ALA A 21 -0.63 -23.81 23.13
N ALA A 22 -0.37 -23.99 21.84
CA ALA A 22 0.76 -23.33 21.21
C ALA A 22 0.48 -21.84 21.28
N ASP A 23 1.23 -21.15 22.10
CA ASP A 23 1.30 -19.71 22.19
C ASP A 23 1.87 -19.22 20.84
N VAL A 24 0.98 -18.87 19.90
CA VAL A 24 1.36 -18.19 18.67
C VAL A 24 1.65 -16.73 19.06
N SER A 25 2.78 -16.54 19.74
CA SER A 25 3.38 -15.23 19.82
C SER A 25 3.70 -14.81 18.39
N GLY A 26 2.88 -13.92 17.84
CA GLY A 26 3.02 -13.34 16.52
C GLY A 26 4.30 -12.48 16.44
N GLN A 27 5.42 -13.14 16.39
CA GLN A 27 6.71 -12.53 16.11
C GLN A 27 6.68 -12.20 14.62
N SER A 28 6.34 -10.95 14.28
CA SER A 28 6.45 -10.48 12.90
C SER A 28 7.89 -10.73 12.44
N ALA A 29 8.05 -11.46 11.33
CA ALA A 29 9.36 -11.70 10.74
C ALA A 29 10.12 -10.37 10.63
N PRO A 30 11.45 -10.35 10.87
CA PRO A 30 12.23 -9.13 10.78
C PRO A 30 12.04 -8.52 9.40
N LYS A 31 11.62 -7.25 9.36
CA LYS A 31 11.44 -6.51 8.11
C LYS A 31 12.78 -6.50 7.37
N SER A 32 12.74 -6.84 6.11
CA SER A 32 13.90 -6.79 5.23
C SER A 32 14.48 -5.38 5.11
N GLU A 33 15.67 -5.26 4.56
CA GLU A 33 16.34 -3.97 4.37
C GLU A 33 15.54 -3.04 3.44
N ASP A 34 14.97 -3.56 2.36
CA ASP A 34 14.13 -2.76 1.47
C ASP A 34 12.84 -2.32 2.17
N ALA A 35 12.20 -3.20 2.95
CA ALA A 35 11.03 -2.84 3.73
C ALA A 35 11.32 -1.71 4.74
N LYS A 36 12.46 -1.77 5.42
CA LYS A 36 12.90 -0.68 6.31
C LYS A 36 13.14 0.61 5.56
N LYS A 37 13.73 0.54 4.37
CA LYS A 37 13.95 1.71 3.51
C LYS A 37 12.67 2.34 3.00
N PHE A 38 11.61 1.58 2.78
CA PHE A 38 10.33 2.16 2.36
C PHE A 38 9.66 2.97 3.46
N ILE A 39 9.74 2.54 4.72
CA ILE A 39 9.05 3.18 5.84
C ILE A 39 9.44 4.66 5.97
N GLY A 40 8.41 5.51 6.08
CA GLY A 40 8.54 6.95 6.22
C GLY A 40 7.76 7.74 5.19
N SER A 41 7.96 9.04 5.18
CA SER A 41 7.31 9.98 4.27
C SER A 41 8.31 10.47 3.22
N TRP A 42 7.83 10.63 2.00
CA TRP A 42 8.62 10.98 0.83
C TRP A 42 7.96 12.11 0.07
N ARG A 43 8.69 13.15 -0.28
CA ARG A 43 8.20 14.21 -1.15
C ARG A 43 8.48 13.88 -2.61
N LEU A 44 7.58 14.27 -3.50
CA LEU A 44 7.81 14.18 -4.95
C LEU A 44 8.85 15.20 -5.37
N VAL A 45 9.82 14.75 -6.15
CA VAL A 45 10.84 15.61 -6.78
C VAL A 45 10.51 15.85 -8.23
N GLU A 46 10.15 14.77 -8.94
CA GLU A 46 9.94 14.81 -10.38
C GLU A 46 8.97 13.72 -10.82
N THR A 47 8.23 13.99 -11.89
CA THR A 47 7.46 12.96 -12.60
C THR A 47 7.56 13.18 -14.10
N THR A 48 7.97 12.13 -14.80
CA THR A 48 8.16 12.15 -16.25
C THR A 48 7.42 10.98 -16.90
N SER A 49 7.28 11.06 -18.20
CA SER A 49 6.89 9.95 -19.07
C SER A 49 7.84 9.91 -20.25
N ASP A 50 8.60 8.81 -20.37
CA ASP A 50 9.64 8.68 -21.42
C ASP A 50 10.64 9.86 -21.38
N GLY A 51 11.05 10.29 -20.18
CA GLY A 51 11.96 11.42 -19.95
C GLY A 51 11.37 12.81 -20.22
N LYS A 52 10.06 12.93 -20.51
CA LYS A 52 9.40 14.20 -20.79
C LYS A 52 8.43 14.59 -19.69
N ILE A 53 8.26 15.90 -19.51
CA ILE A 53 7.23 16.44 -18.60
C ILE A 53 5.86 15.88 -19.01
N ARG A 54 5.07 15.46 -18.03
CA ARG A 54 3.70 15.00 -18.21
C ARG A 54 2.76 16.20 -18.24
N PRO A 55 2.06 16.48 -19.37
CA PRO A 55 1.24 17.69 -19.48
C PRO A 55 0.17 17.82 -18.39
N GLU A 56 -0.44 16.69 -17.98
CA GLU A 56 -1.46 16.68 -16.94
C GLU A 56 -0.89 16.91 -15.52
N ARG A 57 0.44 16.87 -15.37
CA ARG A 57 1.14 17.15 -14.11
C ARG A 57 1.75 18.52 -14.04
N GLY A 58 2.10 19.10 -15.19
CA GLY A 58 2.89 20.34 -15.26
C GLY A 58 4.36 20.14 -14.97
N ALA A 59 5.12 21.22 -14.91
CA ALA A 59 6.56 21.21 -14.80
C ALA A 59 7.07 20.93 -13.37
N LYS A 60 6.32 21.38 -12.35
CA LYS A 60 6.72 21.31 -10.94
C LYS A 60 5.59 20.79 -10.05
N PRO A 61 5.09 19.57 -10.30
CA PRO A 61 4.06 18.99 -9.44
C PRO A 61 4.61 18.78 -8.04
N THR A 62 3.75 18.91 -7.05
CA THR A 62 4.08 18.61 -5.65
C THR A 62 3.37 17.33 -5.20
N GLY A 63 3.94 16.63 -4.23
CA GLY A 63 3.31 15.42 -3.75
C GLY A 63 4.01 14.81 -2.57
N MET A 64 3.30 13.91 -1.93
CA MET A 64 3.79 13.12 -0.82
C MET A 64 3.31 11.67 -0.97
N ILE A 65 4.19 10.74 -0.63
CA ILE A 65 3.82 9.34 -0.41
C ILE A 65 4.37 8.92 0.96
N THR A 66 3.55 8.20 1.71
CA THR A 66 3.93 7.67 3.02
C THR A 66 3.72 6.17 3.05
N TYR A 67 4.73 5.46 3.57
CA TYR A 67 4.65 4.03 3.86
C TYR A 67 4.81 3.83 5.36
N HIS A 68 3.78 3.29 5.99
CA HIS A 68 3.78 3.02 7.42
C HIS A 68 4.21 1.59 7.72
N GLU A 69 4.83 1.38 8.87
CA GLU A 69 5.31 0.05 9.28
C GLU A 69 4.19 -0.98 9.47
N SER A 70 2.96 -0.54 9.69
CA SER A 70 1.77 -1.40 9.75
C SER A 70 1.33 -1.95 8.39
N GLY A 71 2.02 -1.61 7.30
CA GLY A 71 1.64 -2.00 5.93
C GLY A 71 0.62 -1.06 5.26
N TRP A 72 0.20 0.04 5.93
CA TRP A 72 -0.62 1.07 5.31
C TRP A 72 0.23 2.09 4.56
N MET A 73 -0.37 2.67 3.54
CA MET A 73 0.24 3.72 2.74
C MET A 73 -0.79 4.73 2.26
N ALA A 74 -0.32 5.93 1.94
CA ALA A 74 -1.10 6.95 1.25
C ALA A 74 -0.22 7.70 0.25
N ALA A 75 -0.80 8.14 -0.86
CA ALA A 75 -0.11 8.93 -1.88
C ALA A 75 -0.98 10.07 -2.38
N GLN A 76 -0.39 11.26 -2.51
CA GLN A 76 -1.03 12.43 -3.05
C GLN A 76 -0.07 13.13 -4.00
N ILE A 77 -0.56 13.57 -5.16
CA ILE A 77 0.19 14.39 -6.12
C ILE A 77 -0.74 15.48 -6.62
N GLN A 78 -0.34 16.72 -6.34
CA GLN A 78 -0.94 17.94 -6.85
C GLN A 78 -0.25 18.33 -8.15
N PRO A 79 -0.96 18.49 -9.27
CA PRO A 79 -0.36 19.02 -10.50
C PRO A 79 0.07 20.47 -10.32
N ASP A 80 1.13 20.84 -11.02
CA ASP A 80 1.56 22.24 -11.18
C ASP A 80 0.65 22.93 -12.18
N ARG A 81 -0.28 23.70 -11.69
CA ARG A 81 -1.29 24.43 -12.46
C ARG A 81 -1.75 25.66 -11.68
N PRO A 82 -2.36 26.64 -12.34
CA PRO A 82 -3.02 27.76 -11.66
C PRO A 82 -4.04 27.26 -10.63
N GLN A 83 -4.14 27.97 -9.52
CA GLN A 83 -5.14 27.66 -8.51
C GLN A 83 -6.53 27.84 -9.12
N ILE A 84 -7.39 26.84 -8.92
CA ILE A 84 -8.78 26.90 -9.34
C ILE A 84 -9.53 27.75 -8.32
N GLN A 85 -10.14 28.84 -8.77
CA GLN A 85 -10.99 29.67 -7.94
C GLN A 85 -12.41 29.15 -8.04
N MET A 86 -13.05 28.96 -6.89
CA MET A 86 -14.48 28.68 -6.81
C MET A 86 -15.25 29.98 -6.88
N LEU A 87 -16.29 30.04 -7.72
CA LEU A 87 -17.15 31.20 -7.87
C LEU A 87 -18.32 31.21 -6.87
N GLY A 88 -18.56 30.11 -6.17
CA GLY A 88 -19.62 29.92 -5.19
C GLY A 88 -19.13 29.19 -3.93
N SER A 89 -20.06 28.86 -3.06
CA SER A 89 -19.78 28.06 -1.84
C SER A 89 -19.47 26.59 -2.14
N GLU A 90 -19.92 26.10 -3.28
CA GLU A 90 -19.67 24.75 -3.76
C GLU A 90 -19.10 24.78 -5.18
N PRO A 91 -18.22 23.84 -5.56
CA PRO A 91 -17.66 23.81 -6.90
C PRO A 91 -18.73 23.42 -7.92
N SER A 92 -18.77 24.13 -9.04
CA SER A 92 -19.51 23.70 -10.23
C SER A 92 -18.92 22.41 -10.80
N GLY A 93 -19.65 21.73 -11.69
CA GLY A 93 -19.14 20.53 -12.35
C GLY A 93 -17.83 20.74 -13.10
N ASP A 94 -17.67 21.87 -13.77
CA ASP A 94 -16.43 22.21 -14.51
C ASP A 94 -15.27 22.52 -13.54
N GLU A 95 -15.51 23.24 -12.47
CA GLU A 95 -14.51 23.50 -11.42
C GLU A 95 -14.06 22.20 -10.75
N ALA A 96 -14.99 21.30 -10.41
CA ALA A 96 -14.68 19.99 -9.84
C ALA A 96 -13.86 19.14 -10.81
N LYS A 97 -14.23 19.09 -12.09
CA LYS A 97 -13.48 18.40 -13.14
C LYS A 97 -12.07 18.97 -13.30
N ALA A 98 -11.96 20.29 -13.34
CA ALA A 98 -10.66 20.96 -13.41
C ALA A 98 -9.83 20.67 -12.16
N ALA A 99 -10.43 20.64 -10.98
CA ALA A 99 -9.77 20.32 -9.72
C ALA A 99 -9.24 18.87 -9.68
N LEU A 100 -9.91 17.92 -10.29
CA LEU A 100 -9.50 16.53 -10.35
C LEU A 100 -8.50 16.23 -11.46
N PHE A 101 -8.47 17.05 -12.53
CA PHE A 101 -7.57 16.79 -13.65
C PHE A 101 -6.10 16.83 -13.22
N GLY A 102 -5.38 15.73 -13.46
CA GLY A 102 -4.00 15.58 -13.05
C GLY A 102 -3.77 15.35 -11.55
N TYR A 103 -4.78 15.50 -10.69
CA TYR A 103 -4.65 15.21 -9.27
C TYR A 103 -4.64 13.69 -9.01
N THR A 104 -3.83 13.25 -8.06
CA THR A 104 -3.81 11.86 -7.59
C THR A 104 -3.95 11.85 -6.09
N ALA A 105 -4.89 11.10 -5.56
CA ALA A 105 -4.97 10.80 -4.14
C ALA A 105 -5.55 9.40 -3.96
N TYR A 106 -4.88 8.58 -3.17
CA TYR A 106 -5.35 7.27 -2.76
C TYR A 106 -4.65 6.81 -1.49
N PHE A 107 -5.26 5.86 -0.81
CA PHE A 107 -4.69 5.17 0.32
C PHE A 107 -4.99 3.67 0.25
N GLY A 108 -4.29 2.89 1.02
CA GLY A 108 -4.48 1.44 1.10
C GLY A 108 -3.35 0.76 1.85
N THR A 109 -3.11 -0.48 1.50
CA THR A 109 -1.97 -1.25 2.01
C THR A 109 -0.93 -1.44 0.92
N TYR A 110 0.26 -1.91 1.30
CA TYR A 110 1.30 -2.24 0.32
C TYR A 110 1.99 -3.56 0.66
N THR A 111 2.51 -4.20 -0.36
CA THR A 111 3.39 -5.37 -0.25
C THR A 111 4.62 -5.18 -1.11
N LEU A 112 5.72 -5.83 -0.73
CA LEU A 112 7.00 -5.78 -1.45
C LEU A 112 7.35 -7.17 -1.98
N ASP A 113 7.67 -7.24 -3.26
CA ASP A 113 8.44 -8.33 -3.86
C ASP A 113 9.87 -7.83 -4.06
N GLU A 114 10.74 -8.13 -3.10
CA GLU A 114 12.12 -7.65 -3.12
C GLU A 114 12.97 -8.32 -4.17
N LYS A 115 12.64 -9.54 -4.54
CA LYS A 115 13.33 -10.27 -5.59
C LYS A 115 13.04 -9.65 -6.96
N ALA A 116 11.79 -9.32 -7.22
CA ALA A 116 11.37 -8.64 -8.44
C ALA A 116 11.57 -7.12 -8.40
N LYS A 117 11.90 -6.54 -7.22
CA LYS A 117 11.95 -5.10 -6.98
C LYS A 117 10.64 -4.40 -7.33
N ILE A 118 9.52 -4.97 -6.88
CA ILE A 118 8.18 -4.44 -7.10
C ILE A 118 7.52 -4.12 -5.76
N VAL A 119 6.99 -2.91 -5.65
CA VAL A 119 6.01 -2.55 -4.62
C VAL A 119 4.61 -2.58 -5.23
N THR A 120 3.69 -3.29 -4.59
CA THR A 120 2.28 -3.31 -4.99
C THR A 120 1.48 -2.48 -3.99
N HIS A 121 0.77 -1.46 -4.50
CA HIS A 121 -0.18 -0.67 -3.72
C HIS A 121 -1.56 -1.29 -3.88
N HIS A 122 -2.13 -1.82 -2.80
CA HIS A 122 -3.49 -2.36 -2.73
C HIS A 122 -4.44 -1.25 -2.29
N ARG A 123 -4.97 -0.50 -3.25
CA ARG A 123 -5.81 0.68 -2.98
C ARG A 123 -7.12 0.28 -2.30
N LYS A 124 -7.48 1.01 -1.24
CA LYS A 124 -8.74 0.86 -0.48
C LYS A 124 -9.67 2.04 -0.69
N GLY A 125 -9.14 3.17 -1.13
CA GLY A 125 -9.89 4.36 -1.50
C GLY A 125 -9.08 5.27 -2.39
N SER A 126 -9.75 6.01 -3.26
CA SER A 126 -9.12 6.90 -4.22
C SER A 126 -10.04 8.04 -4.64
N VAL A 127 -9.45 9.16 -5.05
CA VAL A 127 -10.20 10.27 -5.65
C VAL A 127 -10.73 9.93 -7.06
N SER A 128 -10.17 8.92 -7.70
CA SER A 128 -10.55 8.50 -9.05
C SER A 128 -11.43 7.25 -9.00
N PRO A 129 -12.76 7.35 -9.26
CA PRO A 129 -13.69 6.22 -9.14
C PRO A 129 -13.31 5.01 -10.00
N GLY A 130 -12.74 5.24 -11.19
CA GLY A 130 -12.31 4.16 -12.08
C GLY A 130 -11.14 3.30 -11.58
N TRP A 131 -10.53 3.68 -10.46
CA TRP A 131 -9.44 2.88 -9.86
C TRP A 131 -9.95 1.78 -8.94
N ASP A 132 -11.19 1.82 -8.52
CA ASP A 132 -11.78 0.81 -7.62
C ASP A 132 -11.90 -0.56 -8.30
N VAL A 133 -12.06 -0.60 -9.63
CA VAL A 133 -12.12 -1.84 -10.42
C VAL A 133 -10.73 -2.47 -10.66
N ARG A 134 -9.65 -1.75 -10.36
CA ARG A 134 -8.26 -2.23 -10.43
C ARG A 134 -7.52 -1.77 -9.17
N PRO A 135 -7.76 -2.41 -8.03
CA PRO A 135 -7.23 -1.94 -6.75
C PRO A 135 -5.71 -2.06 -6.68
N ASP A 136 -5.11 -3.05 -7.34
CA ASP A 136 -3.68 -3.30 -7.29
C ASP A 136 -2.92 -2.46 -8.31
N PHE A 137 -1.90 -1.78 -7.83
CA PHE A 137 -1.07 -0.92 -8.65
C PHE A 137 0.41 -1.20 -8.40
N GLN A 138 1.02 -1.95 -9.32
CA GLN A 138 2.41 -2.38 -9.24
C GLN A 138 3.37 -1.30 -9.74
N ARG A 139 4.47 -1.13 -9.01
CA ARG A 139 5.57 -0.23 -9.36
C ARG A 139 6.90 -0.93 -9.17
N ALA A 140 7.70 -0.99 -10.21
CA ALA A 140 9.10 -1.30 -10.04
C ALA A 140 9.77 -0.18 -9.25
N TYR A 141 10.70 -0.52 -8.35
CA TYR A 141 11.41 0.47 -7.55
C TYR A 141 12.92 0.31 -7.64
N VAL A 142 13.60 1.43 -7.54
CA VAL A 142 15.04 1.50 -7.40
C VAL A 142 15.38 2.53 -6.33
N PHE A 143 16.13 2.15 -5.32
CA PHE A 143 16.70 3.10 -4.36
C PHE A 143 17.98 3.70 -4.91
N ASP A 144 18.11 5.01 -4.85
CA ASP A 144 19.31 5.77 -5.09
C ASP A 144 19.80 6.29 -3.72
N GLY A 145 20.66 5.51 -3.09
CA GLY A 145 21.07 5.73 -1.72
C GLY A 145 19.97 5.45 -0.69
N HIS A 146 19.98 6.21 0.41
CA HIS A 146 19.04 6.08 1.53
C HIS A 146 17.80 6.98 1.40
N ASP A 147 17.97 8.11 0.76
CA ASP A 147 17.01 9.21 0.81
C ASP A 147 16.29 9.44 -0.53
N ARG A 148 16.49 8.56 -1.51
CA ARG A 148 15.85 8.68 -2.82
C ARG A 148 15.32 7.34 -3.32
N VAL A 149 14.10 7.34 -3.87
CA VAL A 149 13.50 6.17 -4.52
C VAL A 149 12.83 6.58 -5.83
N ILE A 150 13.03 5.79 -6.85
CA ILE A 150 12.39 5.93 -8.16
C ILE A 150 11.32 4.85 -8.26
N LEU A 151 10.09 5.26 -8.52
CA LEU A 151 8.96 4.36 -8.72
C LEU A 151 8.50 4.43 -10.18
N ARG A 152 8.42 3.26 -10.83
CA ARG A 152 7.99 3.11 -12.22
C ARG A 152 6.76 2.22 -12.28
N PRO A 153 5.57 2.75 -12.61
CA PRO A 153 4.40 1.91 -12.82
C PRO A 153 4.68 0.83 -13.86
N VAL A 154 4.36 -0.43 -13.53
CA VAL A 154 4.56 -1.54 -14.46
C VAL A 154 3.65 -1.37 -15.68
N GLY A 155 4.21 -1.58 -16.87
CA GLY A 155 3.47 -1.50 -18.13
C GLY A 155 3.39 -0.10 -18.75
N ASN A 156 4.07 0.91 -18.19
CA ASN A 156 4.19 2.22 -18.84
C ASN A 156 5.57 2.86 -18.60
N LYS A 157 5.82 3.99 -19.24
CA LYS A 157 7.12 4.68 -19.21
C LYS A 157 7.18 5.83 -18.18
N ASN A 158 6.24 5.88 -17.26
CA ASN A 158 6.23 6.92 -16.25
C ASN A 158 7.29 6.63 -15.18
N GLU A 159 7.92 7.69 -14.73
CA GLU A 159 8.81 7.68 -13.58
C GLU A 159 8.36 8.71 -12.55
N LEU A 160 8.46 8.34 -11.29
CA LEU A 160 8.21 9.24 -10.17
C LEU A 160 9.42 9.14 -9.24
N ILE A 161 10.07 10.26 -9.04
CA ILE A 161 11.26 10.37 -8.19
C ILE A 161 10.84 10.99 -6.87
N TRP A 162 11.17 10.32 -5.79
CA TRP A 162 10.82 10.70 -4.44
C TRP A 162 12.05 10.86 -3.58
N GLU A 163 12.05 11.87 -2.72
CA GLU A 163 13.05 12.06 -1.68
C GLU A 163 12.43 11.96 -0.28
N ARG A 164 13.18 11.38 0.63
CA ARG A 164 12.77 11.20 2.01
C ARG A 164 12.58 12.55 2.72
N LEU A 165 11.46 12.70 3.41
CA LEU A 165 11.27 13.80 4.36
C LEU A 165 12.01 13.47 5.67
N LYS A 166 12.77 14.43 6.17
CA LYS A 166 13.52 14.36 7.43
C LYS A 166 12.78 15.09 8.53
#